data_0ad07a9aa6126e1231b0e1ade749b507
#
_entry.id   0ad07a9aa6126e1231b0e1ade749b507
#
_cell.length_a   1.000
_cell.length_b   1.000
_cell.length_c   1.000
_cell.angle_alpha   90.00
_cell.angle_beta   90.00
_cell.angle_gamma   90.00
#
_symmetry.space_group_name_H-M   'P 1'
#
loop_
_entity.id
_entity.type
_entity.pdbx_description
1 polymer ?
#
loop_
_entity_poly.entity_id
_entity_poly.type
_entity_poly.pdbx_seq_one_letter_code
_entity_poly.pdbx_strand_id
1 'polypeptide(L)'
;MNHRIKSIIPQLLTLLFVVAVIGFFTINAQLNMDERGIDFGYGFLSQESSFDVQFSLIEYDGSHSYAKAYLVGLLNTILVSVLGIIFCTIIGVIIGIARLSPNYLIRNTAAWYVEFFRNVPLLLQIFFWYYAALRALPLPENTEPLFGVTYLTVKGYYIPVSYTHLTLPTILL
;
A
#
# COMPACT_ATOMS: atom_id res chain seq x y z
N MET A 1 -29.41 -47.70 21.42
CA MET A 1 -28.21 -47.12 20.79
C MET A 1 -28.33 -45.60 20.93
N ASN A 2 -27.47 -44.99 21.74
CA ASN A 2 -27.61 -43.62 22.26
C ASN A 2 -27.74 -42.58 21.14
N HIS A 3 -28.73 -41.68 21.26
CA HIS A 3 -28.94 -40.57 20.35
C HIS A 3 -27.65 -39.72 20.10
N ARG A 4 -26.79 -39.63 21.10
CA ARG A 4 -25.47 -38.97 21.01
C ARG A 4 -24.53 -39.63 20.01
N ILE A 5 -24.51 -40.98 19.91
CA ILE A 5 -23.64 -41.70 18.96
C ILE A 5 -24.10 -41.47 17.49
N LYS A 6 -25.43 -41.42 17.28
CA LYS A 6 -25.98 -41.15 15.94
C LYS A 6 -25.66 -39.74 15.42
N SER A 7 -25.42 -38.77 16.30
CA SER A 7 -25.03 -37.41 15.98
C SER A 7 -23.52 -37.25 15.77
N ILE A 8 -22.70 -38.03 16.44
CA ILE A 8 -21.22 -37.92 16.37
C ILE A 8 -20.65 -38.51 15.07
N ILE A 9 -21.24 -39.60 14.58
CA ILE A 9 -20.77 -40.29 13.38
C ILE A 9 -20.78 -39.35 12.13
N PRO A 10 -21.87 -38.64 11.78
CA PRO A 10 -21.85 -37.74 10.64
C PRO A 10 -20.90 -36.56 10.84
N GLN A 11 -20.72 -36.07 12.05
CA GLN A 11 -19.77 -35.00 12.35
C GLN A 11 -18.32 -35.44 12.11
N LEU A 12 -17.97 -36.65 12.57
CA LEU A 12 -16.64 -37.24 12.32
C LEU A 12 -16.40 -37.49 10.83
N LEU A 13 -17.40 -37.97 10.10
CA LEU A 13 -17.30 -38.19 8.66
C LEU A 13 -17.10 -36.86 7.91
N THR A 14 -17.84 -35.83 8.29
CA THR A 14 -17.67 -34.50 7.70
C THR A 14 -16.28 -33.91 8.01
N LEU A 15 -15.81 -34.05 9.25
CA LEU A 15 -14.48 -33.61 9.65
C LEU A 15 -13.41 -34.38 8.86
N LEU A 16 -13.53 -35.69 8.77
CA LEU A 16 -12.59 -36.53 8.00
C LEU A 16 -12.58 -36.14 6.53
N PHE A 17 -13.74 -35.89 5.95
CA PHE A 17 -13.87 -35.45 4.55
C PHE A 17 -13.19 -34.09 4.33
N VAL A 18 -13.42 -33.12 5.23
CA VAL A 18 -12.77 -31.80 5.14
C VAL A 18 -11.25 -31.92 5.26
N VAL A 19 -10.75 -32.72 6.20
CA VAL A 19 -9.32 -32.96 6.37
C VAL A 19 -8.72 -33.64 5.14
N ALA A 20 -9.41 -34.64 4.57
CA ALA A 20 -8.98 -35.33 3.36
C ALA A 20 -8.92 -34.37 2.14
N VAL A 21 -9.92 -33.50 1.99
CA VAL A 21 -9.94 -32.49 0.92
C VAL A 21 -8.80 -31.48 1.08
N ILE A 22 -8.59 -30.97 2.29
CA ILE A 22 -7.47 -30.06 2.56
C ILE A 22 -6.13 -30.76 2.29
N GLY A 23 -5.95 -31.98 2.79
CA GLY A 23 -4.75 -32.78 2.56
C GLY A 23 -4.48 -33.03 1.08
N PHE A 24 -5.52 -33.39 0.31
CA PHE A 24 -5.42 -33.57 -1.14
C PHE A 24 -4.94 -32.29 -1.84
N PHE A 25 -5.56 -31.15 -1.56
CA PHE A 25 -5.14 -29.89 -2.17
C PHE A 25 -3.74 -29.44 -1.74
N THR A 26 -3.38 -29.67 -0.48
CA THR A 26 -2.03 -29.33 0.01
C THR A 26 -0.96 -30.16 -0.66
N ILE A 27 -1.16 -31.48 -0.78
CA ILE A 27 -0.22 -32.39 -1.44
C ILE A 27 -0.09 -32.05 -2.94
N ASN A 28 -1.23 -31.84 -3.62
CA ASN A 28 -1.19 -31.44 -5.03
C ASN A 28 -0.51 -30.08 -5.23
N ALA A 29 -0.73 -29.11 -4.33
CA ALA A 29 -0.06 -27.83 -4.40
C ALA A 29 1.45 -27.98 -4.24
N GLN A 30 1.92 -28.77 -3.26
CA GLN A 30 3.33 -29.04 -3.06
C GLN A 30 3.97 -29.71 -4.28
N LEU A 31 3.37 -30.78 -4.82
CA LEU A 31 3.88 -31.47 -6.01
C LEU A 31 4.00 -30.54 -7.22
N ASN A 32 2.96 -29.71 -7.46
CA ASN A 32 2.99 -28.75 -8.56
C ASN A 32 4.02 -27.62 -8.34
N MET A 33 4.29 -27.24 -7.10
CA MET A 33 5.32 -26.24 -6.79
C MET A 33 6.71 -26.82 -6.98
N ASP A 34 6.95 -28.05 -6.51
CA ASP A 34 8.22 -28.76 -6.69
C ASP A 34 8.55 -28.98 -8.17
N GLU A 35 7.57 -29.39 -8.99
CA GLU A 35 7.73 -29.50 -10.44
C GLU A 35 8.08 -28.19 -11.14
N ARG A 36 7.66 -27.06 -10.58
CA ARG A 36 7.95 -25.72 -11.10
C ARG A 36 9.21 -25.11 -10.50
N GLY A 37 9.92 -25.81 -9.62
CA GLY A 37 11.10 -25.31 -8.91
C GLY A 37 10.78 -24.18 -7.93
N ILE A 38 9.55 -24.16 -7.41
CA ILE A 38 9.12 -23.16 -6.42
C ILE A 38 9.26 -23.78 -5.03
N ASP A 39 10.25 -23.32 -4.27
CA ASP A 39 10.47 -23.78 -2.90
C ASP A 39 9.31 -23.37 -2.00
N PHE A 40 8.75 -24.35 -1.28
CA PHE A 40 7.74 -24.11 -0.27
C PHE A 40 8.40 -23.68 1.04
N GLY A 41 8.02 -22.49 1.54
CA GLY A 41 8.50 -22.00 2.84
C GLY A 41 9.05 -20.58 2.80
N TYR A 42 9.69 -20.20 3.88
CA TYR A 42 10.22 -18.84 4.09
C TYR A 42 11.72 -18.72 3.72
N GLY A 43 12.33 -19.75 3.13
CA GLY A 43 13.75 -19.76 2.77
C GLY A 43 14.14 -18.64 1.79
N PHE A 44 13.23 -18.23 0.92
CA PHE A 44 13.44 -17.12 -0.01
C PHE A 44 13.68 -15.76 0.69
N LEU A 45 13.22 -15.60 1.92
CA LEU A 45 13.39 -14.34 2.65
C LEU A 45 14.85 -13.97 2.89
N SER A 46 15.75 -14.95 2.91
CA SER A 46 17.20 -14.73 3.05
C SER A 46 17.93 -14.52 1.72
N GLN A 47 17.26 -14.74 0.58
CA GLN A 47 17.84 -14.52 -0.74
C GLN A 47 17.85 -13.03 -1.09
N GLU A 48 18.75 -12.61 -2.00
CA GLU A 48 18.83 -11.25 -2.51
C GLU A 48 17.57 -10.90 -3.31
N SER A 49 17.04 -9.71 -3.08
CA SER A 49 15.79 -9.26 -3.72
C SER A 49 15.96 -8.89 -5.19
N SER A 50 17.15 -8.41 -5.57
CA SER A 50 17.53 -7.99 -6.92
C SER A 50 16.67 -6.85 -7.50
N PHE A 51 15.97 -6.07 -6.67
CA PHE A 51 15.22 -4.88 -7.08
C PHE A 51 15.37 -3.75 -6.07
N ASP A 52 15.28 -2.51 -6.54
CA ASP A 52 15.36 -1.32 -5.71
C ASP A 52 13.98 -0.77 -5.38
N VAL A 53 13.86 -0.12 -4.22
CA VAL A 53 12.66 0.61 -3.80
C VAL A 53 12.98 2.10 -3.85
N GLN A 54 12.18 2.88 -4.60
CA GLN A 54 12.44 4.31 -4.82
C GLN A 54 12.49 5.15 -3.55
N PHE A 55 11.73 4.77 -2.54
CA PHE A 55 11.70 5.44 -1.24
C PHE A 55 11.83 4.41 -0.12
N SER A 56 12.80 4.59 0.73
CA SER A 56 13.02 3.75 1.91
C SER A 56 13.41 4.60 3.11
N LEU A 57 12.82 4.28 4.28
CA LEU A 57 13.15 4.91 5.56
C LEU A 57 14.46 4.39 6.15
N ILE A 58 14.90 3.23 5.68
CA ILE A 58 16.15 2.57 6.07
C ILE A 58 16.99 2.33 4.83
N GLU A 59 18.28 2.27 4.97
CA GLU A 59 19.19 1.98 3.86
C GLU A 59 18.85 0.63 3.21
N TYR A 60 18.54 0.67 1.91
CA TYR A 60 18.10 -0.49 1.14
C TYR A 60 18.52 -0.34 -0.32
N ASP A 61 19.05 -1.41 -0.87
CA ASP A 61 19.36 -1.61 -2.28
C ASP A 61 19.05 -3.05 -2.71
N GLY A 62 19.15 -3.35 -3.99
CA GLY A 62 18.85 -4.65 -4.57
C GLY A 62 19.72 -5.81 -4.08
N SER A 63 20.85 -5.55 -3.41
CA SER A 63 21.72 -6.58 -2.83
C SER A 63 21.22 -7.11 -1.48
N HIS A 64 20.23 -6.42 -0.89
CA HIS A 64 19.65 -6.84 0.36
C HIS A 64 18.61 -7.95 0.20
N SER A 65 18.34 -8.66 1.30
CA SER A 65 17.42 -9.79 1.30
C SER A 65 15.95 -9.39 1.12
N TYR A 66 15.12 -10.31 0.63
CA TYR A 66 13.66 -10.14 0.58
C TYR A 66 13.05 -9.78 1.94
N ALA A 67 13.60 -10.32 3.05
CA ALA A 67 13.14 -9.96 4.39
C ALA A 67 13.32 -8.46 4.66
N LYS A 68 14.45 -7.88 4.24
CA LYS A 68 14.70 -6.44 4.37
C LYS A 68 13.81 -5.63 3.43
N ALA A 69 13.59 -6.10 2.20
CA ALA A 69 12.64 -5.52 1.27
C ALA A 69 11.22 -5.45 1.86
N TYR A 70 10.78 -6.54 2.48
CA TYR A 70 9.50 -6.61 3.17
C TYR A 70 9.42 -5.61 4.34
N LEU A 71 10.49 -5.51 5.14
CA LEU A 71 10.58 -4.54 6.23
C LEU A 71 10.48 -3.10 5.72
N VAL A 72 11.16 -2.76 4.62
CA VAL A 72 11.05 -1.45 3.96
C VAL A 72 9.60 -1.17 3.55
N GLY A 73 8.94 -2.12 2.89
CA GLY A 73 7.54 -2.00 2.50
C GLY A 73 6.61 -1.80 3.71
N LEU A 74 6.85 -2.52 4.79
CA LEU A 74 6.08 -2.39 6.04
C LEU A 74 6.27 -0.99 6.66
N LEU A 75 7.49 -0.52 6.77
CA LEU A 75 7.80 0.81 7.32
C LEU A 75 7.19 1.92 6.47
N ASN A 76 7.28 1.82 5.14
CA ASN A 76 6.66 2.77 4.23
C ASN A 76 5.13 2.77 4.38
N THR A 77 4.52 1.60 4.54
CA THR A 77 3.08 1.47 4.77
C THR A 77 2.67 2.12 6.09
N ILE A 78 3.43 1.90 7.16
CA ILE A 78 3.17 2.52 8.46
C ILE A 78 3.29 4.04 8.36
N LEU A 79 4.35 4.56 7.73
CA LEU A 79 4.53 5.99 7.53
C LEU A 79 3.35 6.63 6.81
N VAL A 80 2.97 6.07 5.66
CA VAL A 80 1.85 6.58 4.86
C VAL A 80 0.53 6.49 5.64
N SER A 81 0.33 5.40 6.40
CA SER A 81 -0.86 5.21 7.22
C SER A 81 -0.96 6.26 8.34
N VAL A 82 0.13 6.51 9.05
CA VAL A 82 0.16 7.52 10.13
C VAL A 82 -0.10 8.91 9.57
N LEU A 83 0.59 9.30 8.50
CA LEU A 83 0.36 10.59 7.85
C LEU A 83 -1.07 10.69 7.32
N GLY A 84 -1.59 9.64 6.69
CA GLY A 84 -2.95 9.57 6.19
C GLY A 84 -3.98 9.76 7.30
N ILE A 85 -3.82 9.09 8.43
CA ILE A 85 -4.72 9.23 9.60
C ILE A 85 -4.72 10.67 10.10
N ILE A 86 -3.54 11.30 10.24
CA ILE A 86 -3.42 12.68 10.70
C ILE A 86 -4.17 13.64 9.75
N PHE A 87 -3.87 13.58 8.46
CA PHE A 87 -4.50 14.47 7.47
C PHE A 87 -6.00 14.20 7.33
N CYS A 88 -6.42 12.94 7.28
CA CYS A 88 -7.83 12.58 7.23
C CYS A 88 -8.60 13.05 8.46
N THR A 89 -7.99 12.99 9.65
CA THR A 89 -8.62 13.48 10.89
C THR A 89 -8.80 14.99 10.84
N ILE A 90 -7.77 15.74 10.47
CA ILE A 90 -7.83 17.21 10.37
C ILE A 90 -8.92 17.63 9.36
N ILE A 91 -8.87 17.07 8.15
CA ILE A 91 -9.85 17.38 7.10
C ILE A 91 -11.26 16.96 7.53
N GLY A 92 -11.40 15.77 8.12
CA GLY A 92 -12.68 15.24 8.58
C GLY A 92 -13.32 16.10 9.66
N VAL A 93 -12.54 16.60 10.61
CA VAL A 93 -13.03 17.52 11.65
C VAL A 93 -13.48 18.86 11.03
N ILE A 94 -12.67 19.44 10.15
CA ILE A 94 -13.01 20.72 9.48
C ILE A 94 -14.31 20.58 8.69
N ILE A 95 -14.43 19.55 7.87
CA ILE A 95 -15.63 19.29 7.05
C ILE A 95 -16.83 18.93 7.92
N GLY A 96 -16.62 18.16 9.00
CA GLY A 96 -17.67 17.83 9.98
C GLY A 96 -18.24 19.07 10.63
N ILE A 97 -17.40 19.99 11.08
CA ILE A 97 -17.83 21.28 11.66
C ILE A 97 -18.53 22.15 10.59
N ALA A 98 -17.98 22.24 9.38
CA ALA A 98 -18.57 22.97 8.27
C ALA A 98 -19.99 22.48 7.94
N ARG A 99 -20.23 21.15 8.03
CA ARG A 99 -21.56 20.54 7.81
C ARG A 99 -22.59 20.92 8.88
N LEU A 100 -22.14 21.29 10.08
CA LEU A 100 -23.02 21.75 11.17
C LEU A 100 -23.20 23.26 11.15
N SER A 101 -22.60 24.00 10.22
CA SER A 101 -22.69 25.46 10.13
C SER A 101 -24.13 25.93 9.91
N PRO A 102 -24.56 27.03 10.57
CA PRO A 102 -25.83 27.68 10.29
C PRO A 102 -25.85 28.33 8.89
N ASN A 103 -24.69 28.62 8.31
CA ASN A 103 -24.58 29.16 6.96
C ASN A 103 -24.92 28.11 5.93
N TYR A 104 -25.97 28.39 5.13
CA TYR A 104 -26.46 27.47 4.10
C TYR A 104 -25.40 27.08 3.09
N LEU A 105 -24.58 28.03 2.61
CA LEU A 105 -23.55 27.77 1.61
C LEU A 105 -22.47 26.81 2.13
N ILE A 106 -21.95 27.11 3.33
CA ILE A 106 -20.90 26.29 3.96
C ILE A 106 -21.42 24.86 4.20
N ARG A 107 -22.60 24.74 4.80
CA ARG A 107 -23.22 23.44 5.09
C ARG A 107 -23.47 22.64 3.83
N ASN A 108 -24.02 23.27 2.79
CA ASN A 108 -24.35 22.57 1.53
C ASN A 108 -23.09 22.14 0.76
N THR A 109 -22.06 22.98 0.70
CA THR A 109 -20.78 22.64 0.06
C THR A 109 -20.10 21.47 0.78
N ALA A 110 -20.07 21.51 2.12
CA ALA A 110 -19.52 20.41 2.92
C ALA A 110 -20.33 19.11 2.76
N ALA A 111 -21.65 19.20 2.68
CA ALA A 111 -22.52 18.05 2.45
C ALA A 111 -22.25 17.44 1.05
N TRP A 112 -22.18 18.29 0.01
CA TRP A 112 -21.87 17.84 -1.35
C TRP A 112 -20.50 17.17 -1.44
N TYR A 113 -19.47 17.71 -0.78
CA TYR A 113 -18.15 17.08 -0.71
C TYR A 113 -18.23 15.69 -0.10
N VAL A 114 -18.91 15.52 1.03
CA VAL A 114 -19.06 14.22 1.69
C VAL A 114 -19.80 13.23 0.80
N GLU A 115 -20.91 13.65 0.19
CA GLU A 115 -21.72 12.80 -0.70
C GLU A 115 -20.91 12.36 -1.94
N PHE A 116 -20.13 13.26 -2.53
CA PHE A 116 -19.27 12.94 -3.66
C PHE A 116 -18.28 11.82 -3.31
N PHE A 117 -17.51 11.98 -2.22
CA PHE A 117 -16.49 10.98 -1.85
C PHE A 117 -17.10 9.66 -1.34
N ARG A 118 -18.28 9.69 -0.75
CA ARG A 118 -18.99 8.46 -0.33
C ARG A 118 -19.56 7.68 -1.51
N ASN A 119 -20.00 8.35 -2.54
CA ASN A 119 -20.63 7.71 -3.70
C ASN A 119 -19.62 7.23 -4.76
N VAL A 120 -18.41 7.76 -4.76
CA VAL A 120 -17.34 7.33 -5.67
C VAL A 120 -16.57 6.16 -5.04
N PRO A 121 -16.49 4.98 -5.69
CA PRO A 121 -15.73 3.85 -5.20
C PRO A 121 -14.25 4.22 -4.96
N LEU A 122 -13.69 3.76 -3.84
CA LEU A 122 -12.30 4.05 -3.46
C LEU A 122 -11.30 3.71 -4.57
N LEU A 123 -11.49 2.56 -5.24
CA LEU A 123 -10.62 2.13 -6.34
C LEU A 123 -10.61 3.13 -7.50
N LEU A 124 -11.78 3.70 -7.83
CA LEU A 124 -11.88 4.72 -8.89
C LEU A 124 -11.15 6.01 -8.48
N GLN A 125 -11.24 6.41 -7.22
CA GLN A 125 -10.50 7.56 -6.68
C GLN A 125 -8.99 7.33 -6.80
N ILE A 126 -8.49 6.15 -6.42
CA ILE A 126 -7.07 5.80 -6.54
C ILE A 126 -6.62 5.84 -7.99
N PHE A 127 -7.39 5.25 -8.93
CA PHE A 127 -7.07 5.27 -10.35
C PHE A 127 -7.06 6.68 -10.91
N PHE A 128 -8.02 7.53 -10.52
CA PHE A 128 -8.04 8.93 -10.94
C PHE A 128 -6.77 9.67 -10.48
N TRP A 129 -6.42 9.57 -9.21
CA TRP A 129 -5.22 10.24 -8.69
C TRP A 129 -3.95 9.70 -9.29
N TYR A 130 -3.85 8.40 -9.49
CA TYR A 130 -2.66 7.78 -10.08
C TYR A 130 -2.52 8.07 -11.57
N TYR A 131 -3.57 7.83 -12.36
CA TYR A 131 -3.48 7.95 -13.82
C TYR A 131 -3.75 9.36 -14.35
N ALA A 132 -4.72 10.06 -13.82
CA ALA A 132 -5.09 11.38 -14.31
C ALA A 132 -4.26 12.50 -13.67
N ALA A 133 -4.01 12.45 -12.36
CA ALA A 133 -3.28 13.49 -11.65
C ALA A 133 -1.76 13.28 -11.69
N LEU A 134 -1.25 12.12 -11.23
CA LEU A 134 0.19 11.90 -11.15
C LEU A 134 0.85 11.77 -12.53
N ARG A 135 0.24 11.05 -13.48
CA ARG A 135 0.82 10.90 -14.82
C ARG A 135 0.71 12.15 -15.69
N ALA A 136 -0.13 13.11 -15.33
CA ALA A 136 -0.17 14.42 -15.97
C ALA A 136 0.99 15.33 -15.57
N LEU A 137 1.72 14.97 -14.49
CA LEU A 137 2.89 15.73 -14.04
C LEU A 137 4.09 15.48 -14.97
N PRO A 138 4.96 16.51 -15.15
CA PRO A 138 6.14 16.37 -15.99
C PRO A 138 7.16 15.40 -15.38
N LEU A 139 8.01 14.86 -16.27
CA LEU A 139 9.20 14.11 -15.84
C LEU A 139 10.20 15.05 -15.16
N PRO A 140 11.05 14.55 -14.24
CA PRO A 140 12.04 15.39 -13.55
C PRO A 140 12.94 16.21 -14.47
N GLU A 141 13.23 15.68 -15.65
CA GLU A 141 14.09 16.31 -16.67
C GLU A 141 13.44 17.54 -17.33
N ASN A 142 12.11 17.60 -17.36
CA ASN A 142 11.33 18.63 -18.03
C ASN A 142 10.52 19.50 -17.05
N THR A 143 10.90 19.51 -15.77
CA THR A 143 10.11 20.19 -14.74
C THR A 143 10.64 21.60 -14.51
N GLU A 144 9.77 22.59 -14.66
CA GLU A 144 10.05 23.96 -14.22
C GLU A 144 9.81 24.09 -12.70
N PRO A 145 10.59 24.95 -12.03
CA PRO A 145 10.42 25.14 -10.60
C PRO A 145 9.06 25.78 -10.27
N LEU A 146 8.29 25.11 -9.43
CA LEU A 146 7.05 25.64 -8.86
C LEU A 146 7.42 26.67 -7.79
N PHE A 147 6.85 27.89 -7.86
CA PHE A 147 7.20 29.00 -6.98
C PHE A 147 8.70 29.38 -6.96
N GLY A 148 9.44 29.01 -8.00
CA GLY A 148 10.86 29.35 -8.14
C GLY A 148 11.85 28.51 -7.33
N VAL A 149 11.39 27.60 -6.48
CA VAL A 149 12.25 26.85 -5.54
C VAL A 149 11.97 25.35 -5.45
N THR A 150 10.78 24.90 -5.75
CA THR A 150 10.35 23.51 -5.54
C THR A 150 9.96 22.85 -6.86
N TYR A 151 10.11 21.53 -6.96
CA TYR A 151 9.79 20.78 -8.17
C TYR A 151 8.73 19.73 -7.89
N LEU A 152 7.64 19.76 -8.65
CA LEU A 152 6.59 18.75 -8.61
C LEU A 152 6.64 17.88 -9.86
N THR A 153 6.98 16.62 -9.71
CA THR A 153 7.19 15.66 -10.80
C THR A 153 6.38 14.40 -10.60
N VAL A 154 6.33 13.54 -11.62
CA VAL A 154 5.73 12.20 -11.49
C VAL A 154 6.40 11.33 -10.43
N LYS A 155 7.66 11.63 -10.07
CA LYS A 155 8.43 10.90 -9.06
C LYS A 155 8.28 11.46 -7.65
N GLY A 156 7.68 12.63 -7.50
CA GLY A 156 7.46 13.24 -6.18
C GLY A 156 7.62 14.75 -6.16
N TYR A 157 7.50 15.28 -4.97
CA TYR A 157 7.69 16.70 -4.67
C TYR A 157 9.07 16.90 -4.05
N TYR A 158 9.89 17.71 -4.72
CA TYR A 158 11.27 17.99 -4.30
C TYR A 158 11.37 19.40 -3.76
N ILE A 159 11.82 19.51 -2.52
CA ILE A 159 12.15 20.77 -1.86
C ILE A 159 13.68 20.84 -1.80
N PRO A 160 14.34 21.79 -2.48
CA PRO A 160 15.77 21.94 -2.35
C PRO A 160 16.10 22.37 -0.91
N VAL A 161 16.88 21.57 -0.22
CA VAL A 161 17.41 21.89 1.10
C VAL A 161 18.79 22.51 0.91
N SER A 162 18.99 23.72 1.38
CA SER A 162 20.27 24.41 1.32
C SER A 162 21.26 23.75 2.28
N TYR A 163 22.10 22.88 1.79
CA TYR A 163 23.24 22.37 2.55
C TYR A 163 24.40 23.34 2.41
N THR A 164 24.79 23.98 3.49
CA THR A 164 25.89 24.96 3.51
C THR A 164 27.27 24.32 3.35
N HIS A 165 27.40 23.00 3.33
CA HIS A 165 28.64 22.25 3.13
C HIS A 165 28.39 20.91 2.44
N LEU A 166 28.11 20.93 1.15
CA LEU A 166 28.21 19.73 0.34
C LEU A 166 28.83 20.07 -1.02
N THR A 167 30.08 19.66 -1.17
CA THR A 167 30.58 19.29 -2.48
C THR A 167 29.60 18.34 -3.12
N LEU A 168 28.95 18.80 -4.20
CA LEU A 168 28.14 17.97 -5.05
C LEU A 168 28.91 16.70 -5.38
N PRO A 169 28.43 15.51 -5.05
CA PRO A 169 28.89 14.34 -5.77
C PRO A 169 28.39 14.55 -7.21
N THR A 170 29.33 14.76 -8.10
CA THR A 170 29.14 14.66 -9.54
C THR A 170 28.62 13.26 -9.85
N ILE A 171 27.29 13.08 -9.79
CA ILE A 171 26.62 12.00 -10.49
C ILE A 171 26.04 12.65 -11.74
N LEU A 172 26.95 13.02 -12.60
CA LEU A 172 26.76 13.15 -14.03
C LEU A 172 27.62 12.07 -14.64
N LEU A 173 26.98 10.96 -14.99
CA LEU A 173 27.25 10.19 -16.22
C LEU A 173 26.33 8.98 -16.19
#